data_e58d4cc3a4292464085e4faeb6ddf272
#
_entry.id   e58d4cc3a4292464085e4faeb6ddf272
#
_cell.length_a   1.000
_cell.length_b   1.000
_cell.length_c   1.000
_cell.angle_alpha   90.00
_cell.angle_beta   90.00
_cell.angle_gamma   90.00
#
_symmetry.space_group_name_H-M   'P 1'
#
loop_
_entity.id
_entity.type
_entity.pdbx_description
1 polymer ?
#
loop_
_entity_poly.entity_id
_entity_poly.type
_entity_poly.pdbx_seq_one_letter_code
_entity_poly.pdbx_strand_id
1 'polypeptide(L)'
;FLWPRVKPRADALMAKGMAPVEALAEAGELAIVAQAQRVAIHRRFSSMSKEIWCMQPRFEKRRGKRALRLISERRFRAAYDFLLLRALEEPELKELADWWTEIQEKDGEARTDMTQSAPAKRRRRRKKSRSGSANTAEPPATTS
;
A
#
# COMPACT_ATOMS: atom_id res chain seq x y z
N PHE A 1 1.88 17.00 -1.42
CA PHE A 1 3.13 17.74 -1.67
C PHE A 1 4.40 16.89 -1.45
N LEU A 2 4.49 16.07 -0.40
CA LEU A 2 5.66 15.19 -0.15
C LEU A 2 5.50 13.78 -0.74
N TRP A 3 4.30 13.39 -1.13
CA TRP A 3 4.00 12.06 -1.64
C TRP A 3 4.91 11.58 -2.79
N PRO A 4 5.24 12.42 -3.79
CA PRO A 4 6.17 12.03 -4.86
C PRO A 4 7.58 11.65 -4.38
N ARG A 5 7.96 12.05 -3.17
CA ARG A 5 9.24 11.67 -2.53
C ARG A 5 9.10 10.43 -1.65
N VAL A 6 7.93 10.25 -1.03
CA VAL A 6 7.64 9.13 -0.12
C VAL A 6 7.43 7.84 -0.89
N LYS A 7 6.60 7.87 -1.93
CA LYS A 7 6.19 6.66 -2.65
C LYS A 7 7.35 5.87 -3.27
N PRO A 8 8.27 6.45 -4.07
CA PRO A 8 9.36 5.68 -4.66
C PRO A 8 10.28 5.05 -3.60
N ARG A 9 10.48 5.74 -2.47
CA ARG A 9 11.30 5.24 -1.38
C ARG A 9 10.61 4.08 -0.65
N ALA A 10 9.32 4.18 -0.40
CA ALA A 10 8.52 3.08 0.17
C ALA A 10 8.51 1.87 -0.77
N ASP A 11 8.36 2.06 -2.08
CA ASP A 11 8.40 0.99 -3.07
C ASP A 11 9.76 0.27 -3.05
N ALA A 12 10.87 1.01 -2.92
CA ALA A 12 12.20 0.43 -2.78
C ALA A 12 12.38 -0.39 -1.48
N LEU A 13 11.79 0.06 -0.37
CA LEU A 13 11.81 -0.68 0.90
C LEU A 13 10.94 -1.94 0.82
N MET A 14 9.78 -1.86 0.19
CA MET A 14 8.92 -3.03 -0.07
C MET A 14 9.60 -4.05 -0.98
N ALA A 15 10.37 -3.61 -1.97
CA ALA A 15 11.16 -4.49 -2.83
C ALA A 15 12.22 -5.28 -2.04
N LYS A 16 12.71 -4.73 -0.92
CA LYS A 16 13.63 -5.40 0.02
C LYS A 16 12.90 -6.31 1.02
N GLY A 17 11.58 -6.39 0.96
CA GLY A 17 10.77 -7.28 1.80
C GLY A 17 10.07 -6.63 2.98
N MET A 18 10.17 -5.30 3.14
CA MET A 18 9.48 -4.56 4.20
C MET A 18 7.96 -4.56 4.00
N ALA A 19 7.20 -4.60 5.09
CA ALA A 19 5.74 -4.52 5.02
C ALA A 19 5.28 -3.13 4.51
N PRO A 20 4.18 -3.03 3.73
CA PRO A 20 3.77 -1.77 3.09
C PRO A 20 3.55 -0.60 4.05
N VAL A 21 2.94 -0.85 5.21
CA VAL A 21 2.69 0.19 6.22
C VAL A 21 4.00 0.66 6.84
N GLU A 22 4.90 -0.26 7.16
CA GLU A 22 6.21 0.02 7.74
C GLU A 22 7.10 0.78 6.73
N ALA A 23 7.12 0.36 5.49
CA ALA A 23 7.85 1.05 4.41
C ALA A 23 7.39 2.49 4.21
N LEU A 24 6.07 2.74 4.27
CA LEU A 24 5.52 4.08 4.18
C LEU A 24 5.81 4.93 5.42
N ALA A 25 5.80 4.33 6.61
CA ALA A 25 6.15 5.02 7.85
C ALA A 25 7.60 5.49 7.82
N GLU A 26 8.53 4.62 7.43
CA GLU A 26 9.97 4.95 7.34
C GLU A 26 10.25 5.97 6.23
N ALA A 27 9.72 5.74 5.03
CA ALA A 27 9.89 6.68 3.92
C ALA A 27 9.29 8.05 4.22
N GLY A 28 8.15 8.09 4.91
CA GLY A 28 7.49 9.31 5.35
C GLY A 28 8.29 10.07 6.40
N GLU A 29 8.87 9.37 7.38
CA GLU A 29 9.73 9.99 8.40
C GLU A 29 10.92 10.69 7.75
N LEU A 30 11.63 10.00 6.88
CA LEU A 30 12.79 10.55 6.20
C LEU A 30 12.46 11.76 5.31
N ALA A 31 11.31 11.72 4.62
CA ALA A 31 10.85 12.85 3.81
C ALA A 31 10.51 14.07 4.67
N ILE A 32 9.88 13.86 5.83
CA ILE A 32 9.52 14.92 6.77
C ILE A 32 10.77 15.53 7.41
N VAL A 33 11.72 14.72 7.86
CA VAL A 33 12.99 15.19 8.45
C VAL A 33 13.76 16.04 7.43
N ALA A 34 13.88 15.56 6.17
CA ALA A 34 14.55 16.31 5.12
C ALA A 34 13.85 17.64 4.80
N GLN A 35 12.53 17.69 4.89
CA GLN A 35 11.76 18.91 4.66
C GLN A 35 11.84 19.87 5.86
N ALA A 36 11.86 19.35 7.09
CA ALA A 36 11.94 20.14 8.31
C ALA A 36 13.25 20.96 8.41
N GLN A 37 14.31 20.49 7.74
CA GLN A 37 15.58 21.25 7.63
C GLN A 37 15.46 22.50 6.75
N ARG A 38 14.45 22.58 5.90
CA ARG A 38 14.24 23.67 4.95
C ARG A 38 13.09 24.59 5.34
N VAL A 39 12.06 24.02 5.96
CA VAL A 39 10.83 24.73 6.36
C VAL A 39 10.37 24.20 7.69
N ALA A 40 10.02 25.07 8.62
CA ALA A 40 9.46 24.70 9.92
C ALA A 40 8.08 24.02 9.72
N ILE A 41 8.06 22.69 9.76
CA ILE A 41 6.83 21.91 9.71
C ILE A 41 6.38 21.63 11.14
N HIS A 42 5.18 22.10 11.47
CA HIS A 42 4.62 21.83 12.80
C HIS A 42 4.40 20.31 12.97
N ARG A 43 4.89 19.75 14.08
CA ARG A 43 4.89 18.30 14.38
C ARG A 43 3.51 17.65 14.20
N ARG A 44 2.44 18.39 14.54
CA ARG A 44 1.05 17.94 14.36
C ARG A 44 0.71 17.60 12.90
N PHE A 45 1.17 18.39 11.95
CA PHE A 45 0.88 18.17 10.52
C PHE A 45 1.71 17.02 9.94
N SER A 46 2.95 16.86 10.38
CA SER A 46 3.79 15.76 9.94
C SER A 46 3.26 14.39 10.42
N SER A 47 2.78 14.30 11.66
CA SER A 47 2.12 13.09 12.18
C SER A 47 0.85 12.76 11.39
N MET A 48 0.00 13.77 11.13
CA MET A 48 -1.22 13.57 10.34
C MET A 48 -0.93 13.06 8.94
N SER A 49 0.07 13.62 8.27
CA SER A 49 0.46 13.19 6.92
C SER A 49 0.91 11.73 6.91
N LYS A 50 1.72 11.31 7.89
CA LYS A 50 2.15 9.91 8.03
C LYS A 50 0.97 8.96 8.24
N GLU A 51 0.02 9.31 9.10
CA GLU A 51 -1.19 8.50 9.31
C GLU A 51 -1.97 8.31 8.01
N ILE A 52 -2.18 9.37 7.24
CA ILE A 52 -2.87 9.34 5.94
C ILE A 52 -2.14 8.43 4.94
N TRP A 53 -0.82 8.52 4.84
CA TRP A 53 -0.03 7.70 3.94
C TRP A 53 -0.04 6.22 4.34
N CYS A 54 0.09 5.92 5.62
CA CYS A 54 0.03 4.56 6.15
C CYS A 54 -1.34 3.89 5.98
N MET A 55 -2.41 4.68 5.82
CA MET A 55 -3.73 4.14 5.53
C MET A 55 -3.90 3.70 4.07
N GLN A 56 -3.11 4.23 3.13
CA GLN A 56 -3.28 3.93 1.70
C GLN A 56 -3.25 2.42 1.38
N PRO A 57 -2.30 1.60 1.85
CA PRO A 57 -2.31 0.16 1.58
C PRO A 57 -3.50 -0.57 2.19
N ARG A 58 -4.15 0.02 3.20
CA ARG A 58 -5.30 -0.58 3.89
C ARG A 58 -6.57 -0.50 3.05
N PHE A 59 -6.70 0.48 2.16
CA PHE A 59 -7.81 0.59 1.22
C PHE A 59 -7.91 -0.61 0.28
N GLU A 60 -6.80 -1.29 -0.03
CA GLU A 60 -6.82 -2.51 -0.84
C GLU A 60 -7.52 -3.69 -0.14
N LYS A 61 -7.68 -3.64 1.19
CA LYS A 61 -8.30 -4.69 1.99
C LYS A 61 -9.80 -4.43 2.16
N ARG A 62 -10.56 -4.65 1.10
CA ARG A 62 -12.00 -4.34 1.01
C ARG A 62 -12.93 -5.36 1.68
N ARG A 63 -12.41 -6.54 2.12
CA ARG A 63 -13.23 -7.64 2.65
C ARG A 63 -13.39 -7.60 4.16
N GLY A 64 -14.64 -7.87 4.60
CA GLY A 64 -15.01 -8.16 5.97
C GLY A 64 -14.80 -7.03 6.96
N LYS A 65 -14.66 -7.37 8.22
CA LYS A 65 -14.59 -6.42 9.35
C LYS A 65 -13.45 -5.38 9.24
N ARG A 66 -12.40 -5.67 8.47
CA ARG A 66 -11.27 -4.74 8.28
C ARG A 66 -11.68 -3.49 7.51
N ALA A 67 -12.50 -3.66 6.46
CA ALA A 67 -13.04 -2.54 5.70
C ALA A 67 -13.98 -1.69 6.56
N LEU A 68 -14.88 -2.33 7.30
CA LEU A 68 -15.81 -1.64 8.20
C LEU A 68 -15.08 -0.85 9.30
N ARG A 69 -14.02 -1.40 9.88
CA ARG A 69 -13.18 -0.69 10.86
C ARG A 69 -12.48 0.51 10.25
N LEU A 70 -12.01 0.38 9.01
CA LEU A 70 -11.31 1.47 8.34
C LEU A 70 -12.20 2.70 8.18
N ILE A 71 -13.48 2.51 7.83
CA ILE A 71 -14.46 3.61 7.71
C ILE A 71 -14.65 4.34 9.05
N SER A 72 -14.55 3.64 10.16
CA SER A 72 -14.72 4.20 11.51
C SER A 72 -13.48 4.92 12.05
N GLU A 73 -12.36 4.86 11.34
CA GLU A 73 -11.13 5.48 11.81
C GLU A 73 -11.15 7.01 11.69
N ARG A 74 -10.60 7.68 12.69
CA ARG A 74 -10.57 9.15 12.79
C ARG A 74 -10.01 9.85 11.55
N ARG A 75 -9.04 9.23 10.88
CA ARG A 75 -8.37 9.80 9.69
C ARG A 75 -8.92 9.27 8.36
N PHE A 76 -9.95 8.44 8.43
CA PHE A 76 -10.52 7.82 7.22
C PHE A 76 -10.87 8.84 6.16
N ARG A 77 -11.60 9.90 6.52
CA ARG A 77 -12.04 10.91 5.55
C ARG A 77 -10.86 11.55 4.82
N ALA A 78 -9.84 12.00 5.56
CA ALA A 78 -8.66 12.62 4.97
C ALA A 78 -7.84 11.62 4.12
N ALA A 79 -7.75 10.37 4.55
CA ALA A 79 -7.06 9.32 3.79
C ALA A 79 -7.82 8.93 2.52
N TYR A 80 -9.15 8.94 2.56
CA TYR A 80 -10.01 8.71 1.40
C TYR A 80 -9.90 9.88 0.40
N ASP A 81 -9.98 11.13 0.85
CA ASP A 81 -9.80 12.29 -0.02
C ASP A 81 -8.42 12.25 -0.71
N PHE A 82 -7.39 11.79 0.01
CA PHE A 82 -6.07 11.58 -0.56
C PHE A 82 -6.04 10.42 -1.59
N LEU A 83 -6.78 9.34 -1.36
CA LEU A 83 -6.96 8.26 -2.34
C LEU A 83 -7.60 8.78 -3.63
N LEU A 84 -8.62 9.65 -3.52
CA LEU A 84 -9.25 10.27 -4.69
C LEU A 84 -8.26 11.11 -5.50
N LEU A 85 -7.42 11.91 -4.82
CA LEU A 85 -6.37 12.69 -5.47
C LEU A 85 -5.36 11.79 -6.20
N ARG A 86 -4.95 10.68 -5.58
CA ARG A 86 -4.08 9.70 -6.21
C ARG A 86 -4.71 9.05 -7.44
N ALA A 87 -6.00 8.76 -7.39
CA ALA A 87 -6.72 8.14 -8.50
C ALA A 87 -6.82 9.05 -9.75
N LEU A 88 -6.59 10.36 -9.61
CA LEU A 88 -6.47 11.27 -10.76
C LEU A 88 -5.16 11.08 -11.52
N GLU A 89 -4.09 10.71 -10.83
CA GLU A 89 -2.76 10.50 -11.41
C GLU A 89 -2.46 9.02 -11.70
N GLU A 90 -3.06 8.12 -10.93
CA GLU A 90 -2.89 6.66 -10.99
C GLU A 90 -4.23 6.01 -11.42
N PRO A 91 -4.54 5.86 -12.72
CA PRO A 91 -5.84 5.37 -13.22
C PRO A 91 -6.24 3.99 -12.68
N GLU A 92 -5.26 3.14 -12.33
CA GLU A 92 -5.48 1.83 -11.71
C GLU A 92 -6.13 1.91 -10.33
N LEU A 93 -6.08 3.06 -9.66
CA LEU A 93 -6.75 3.29 -8.37
C LEU A 93 -8.21 3.73 -8.50
N LYS A 94 -8.67 4.03 -9.72
CA LYS A 94 -10.03 4.53 -9.94
C LYS A 94 -11.10 3.56 -9.43
N GLU A 95 -11.01 2.29 -9.79
CA GLU A 95 -11.94 1.25 -9.32
C GLU A 95 -11.96 1.14 -7.79
N LEU A 96 -10.78 1.25 -7.18
CA LEU A 96 -10.65 1.23 -5.73
C LEU A 96 -11.31 2.46 -5.08
N ALA A 97 -11.08 3.63 -5.63
CA ALA A 97 -11.66 4.88 -5.15
C ALA A 97 -13.19 4.89 -5.31
N ASP A 98 -13.72 4.43 -6.45
CA ASP A 98 -15.14 4.30 -6.72
C ASP A 98 -15.82 3.35 -5.73
N TRP A 99 -15.20 2.21 -5.41
CA TRP A 99 -15.70 1.26 -4.42
C TRP A 99 -15.81 1.89 -3.01
N TRP A 100 -14.79 2.65 -2.60
CA TRP A 100 -14.81 3.33 -1.31
C TRP A 100 -15.79 4.51 -1.27
N THR A 101 -16.08 5.12 -2.41
CA THR A 101 -17.15 6.11 -2.55
C THR A 101 -18.50 5.46 -2.33
N GLU A 102 -18.78 4.37 -3.04
CA GLU A 102 -20.06 3.66 -2.97
C GLU A 102 -20.37 3.14 -1.57
N ILE A 103 -19.41 2.54 -0.86
CA ILE A 103 -19.64 1.98 0.46
C ILE A 103 -20.01 3.06 1.51
N GLN A 104 -19.56 4.30 1.33
CA GLN A 104 -19.91 5.39 2.23
C GLN A 104 -21.37 5.83 2.10
N GLU A 105 -21.97 5.64 0.92
CA GLU A 105 -23.36 5.96 0.64
C GLU A 105 -24.34 4.89 1.15
N LYS A 106 -23.86 3.69 1.48
CA LYS A 106 -24.65 2.58 1.98
C LYS A 106 -24.81 2.62 3.49
N ASP A 107 -25.88 2.06 3.99
CA ASP A 107 -26.13 1.83 5.42
C ASP A 107 -25.49 0.51 5.94
N GLY A 108 -25.68 0.22 7.23
CA GLY A 108 -24.93 -0.83 7.94
C GLY A 108 -25.02 -2.22 7.32
N GLU A 109 -26.21 -2.68 6.90
CA GLU A 109 -26.41 -4.02 6.33
C GLU A 109 -25.84 -4.10 4.91
N ALA A 110 -26.17 -3.14 4.08
CA ALA A 110 -25.66 -3.04 2.71
C ALA A 110 -24.13 -2.86 2.67
N ARG A 111 -23.54 -2.17 3.65
CA ARG A 111 -22.07 -2.11 3.83
C ARG A 111 -21.48 -3.48 4.10
N THR A 112 -22.10 -4.24 4.98
CA THR A 112 -21.64 -5.58 5.33
C THR A 112 -21.66 -6.50 4.12
N ASP A 113 -22.74 -6.51 3.35
CA ASP A 113 -22.89 -7.31 2.14
C ASP A 113 -21.85 -6.91 1.08
N MET A 114 -21.64 -5.61 0.89
CA MET A 114 -20.62 -5.11 -0.04
C MET A 114 -19.20 -5.54 0.34
N THR A 115 -18.88 -5.60 1.63
CA THR A 115 -17.56 -6.10 2.08
C THR A 115 -17.41 -7.60 1.92
N GLN A 116 -18.50 -8.37 1.95
CA GLN A 116 -18.45 -9.82 1.73
C GLN A 116 -18.25 -10.17 0.24
N SER A 117 -18.90 -9.42 -0.64
CA SER A 117 -18.80 -9.58 -2.09
C SER A 117 -17.56 -8.93 -2.71
N ALA A 118 -16.81 -8.11 -1.96
CA ALA A 118 -15.65 -7.40 -2.45
C ALA A 118 -14.58 -8.35 -3.03
N PRO A 119 -13.89 -7.97 -4.12
CA PRO A 119 -12.85 -8.78 -4.70
C PRO A 119 -11.72 -9.03 -3.69
N ALA A 120 -11.25 -10.28 -3.63
CA ALA A 120 -10.07 -10.60 -2.84
C ALA A 120 -8.85 -9.92 -3.46
N LYS A 121 -7.94 -9.40 -2.61
CA LYS A 121 -6.65 -8.87 -3.08
C LYS A 121 -6.01 -9.89 -4.00
N ARG A 122 -5.77 -9.56 -5.28
CA ARG A 122 -5.00 -10.39 -6.19
C ARG A 122 -3.64 -10.66 -5.54
N ARG A 123 -3.42 -11.90 -5.07
CA ARG A 123 -2.09 -12.36 -4.69
C ARG A 123 -1.21 -12.19 -5.93
N ARG A 124 -0.35 -11.19 -5.97
CA ARG A 124 0.76 -11.16 -6.90
C ARG A 124 1.53 -12.47 -6.66
N ARG A 125 1.30 -13.45 -7.52
CA ARG A 125 2.09 -14.68 -7.56
C ARG A 125 3.54 -14.23 -7.72
N ARG A 126 4.29 -14.26 -6.62
CA ARG A 126 5.74 -14.19 -6.66
C ARG A 126 6.15 -15.30 -7.62
N LYS A 127 6.56 -14.93 -8.83
CA LYS A 127 7.17 -15.84 -9.77
C LYS A 127 8.46 -16.32 -9.07
N LYS A 128 8.35 -17.49 -8.42
CA LYS A 128 9.50 -18.17 -7.85
C LYS A 128 10.37 -18.52 -9.03
N SER A 129 11.44 -17.77 -9.24
CA SER A 129 12.47 -18.13 -10.20
C SER A 129 13.05 -19.44 -9.69
N ARG A 130 12.68 -20.53 -10.34
CA ARG A 130 13.43 -21.77 -10.26
C ARG A 130 14.75 -21.49 -10.97
N SER A 131 15.79 -21.15 -10.22
CA SER A 131 17.14 -21.34 -10.67
C SER A 131 17.32 -22.86 -10.75
N GLY A 132 17.23 -23.38 -11.95
CA GLY A 132 17.63 -24.75 -12.24
C GLY A 132 19.13 -24.86 -11.96
N SER A 133 19.49 -25.58 -10.92
CA SER A 133 20.81 -26.12 -10.77
C SER A 133 21.00 -27.14 -11.89
N ALA A 134 21.70 -26.77 -12.93
CA ALA A 134 22.25 -27.71 -13.89
C ALA A 134 23.41 -28.41 -13.19
N ASN A 135 23.14 -29.62 -12.69
CA ASN A 135 24.20 -30.53 -12.28
C ASN A 135 24.81 -31.14 -13.55
N THR A 136 25.91 -30.61 -13.97
CA THR A 136 26.76 -31.22 -15.02
C THR A 136 27.53 -32.32 -14.37
N ALA A 137 27.05 -33.54 -14.48
CA ALA A 137 27.84 -34.72 -14.17
C ALA A 137 28.87 -34.89 -15.29
N GLU A 138 30.11 -34.76 -14.93
CA GLU A 138 31.25 -35.11 -15.76
C GLU A 138 31.40 -36.64 -15.86
N PRO A 139 31.53 -37.23 -17.06
CA PRO A 139 31.77 -38.66 -17.18
C PRO A 139 33.23 -38.99 -16.86
N PRO A 140 33.51 -40.11 -16.20
CA PRO A 140 34.88 -40.50 -15.92
C PRO A 140 35.63 -40.91 -17.20
N ALA A 141 36.81 -40.36 -17.37
CA ALA A 141 37.73 -40.78 -18.44
C ALA A 141 38.18 -42.20 -18.16
N THR A 142 37.89 -43.13 -19.06
CA THR A 142 38.48 -44.46 -19.10
C THR A 142 39.85 -44.36 -19.73
N THR A 143 40.90 -44.60 -18.97
CA THR A 143 42.24 -44.80 -19.45
C THR A 143 42.48 -46.30 -19.62
N SER A 144 42.83 -46.71 -20.82
CA SER A 144 43.37 -48.04 -21.08
C SER A 144 44.84 -48.04 -20.76
#